data_4180cfdc47890c9a2275ab4a8d695e89
#
_entry.id   4180cfdc47890c9a2275ab4a8d695e89
#
_cell.length_a   1.000
_cell.length_b   1.000
_cell.length_c   1.000
_cell.angle_alpha   90.00
_cell.angle_beta   90.00
_cell.angle_gamma   90.00
#
_symmetry.space_group_name_H-M   'P 1'
#
loop_
_entity.id
_entity.type
_entity.pdbx_description
1 polymer ?
#
loop_
_entity_poly.entity_id
_entity_poly.type
_entity_poly.pdbx_seq_one_letter_code
_entity_poly.pdbx_strand_id
1 'polypeptide(L)'
;MANIDIPTKNVTRSSSSAQRLSADICVVGSGAAGISAALEAAGLGKNVILVDAAPVLGGQAVNAVIGTFCGLYSNGPNIHRVTYGLVDALLEDLIGAGNARYMAARNSVIVQYNEIALSRWVDKTISGAGIRVLTGAVVREVTTADRRIKTLEATSRFGDVVIEAEGFVDASGDAAVVWLAGLPVKEPVDPIYGTQVVLIEGFDEGAAASIDRWEMQDHLARKADEYGLIRKDGFVFTFPGHGIALANMTHIPTPLDPIGYSDTVFEGRDQADRLMAFLKTEYADAYGSARVRAYPAPGIRQTRWIAGCYSLSAEDVRSGTVFDDAVARCSWPIELHNAAEGAHWEELGDNHIHTVPLRSMLHPDTDNLVAAGRCIDADTVGLSSVRVMGPCIAMGAAAAHALSLAGSGSVHQIDLNALKSAISDNLERVDAFPGF
;
A
#
# COMPACT_ATOMS: atom_id res chain seq x y z
N MET A 1 -41.49 30.25 14.80
CA MET A 1 -40.18 29.62 14.63
C MET A 1 -39.24 30.37 15.53
N ALA A 2 -38.57 29.71 16.48
CA ALA A 2 -37.59 30.34 17.30
C ALA A 2 -36.39 30.77 16.42
N ASN A 3 -36.00 32.04 16.50
CA ASN A 3 -34.76 32.49 15.86
C ASN A 3 -33.59 31.75 16.54
N ILE A 4 -32.98 30.82 15.83
CA ILE A 4 -31.75 30.19 16.30
C ILE A 4 -30.59 31.13 15.94
N ASP A 5 -30.13 31.89 16.91
CA ASP A 5 -28.93 32.73 16.79
C ASP A 5 -27.70 31.86 17.08
N ILE A 6 -26.93 31.53 16.03
CA ILE A 6 -25.69 30.79 16.15
C ILE A 6 -24.53 31.79 16.17
N PRO A 7 -23.83 31.92 17.30
CA PRO A 7 -22.75 32.90 17.41
C PRO A 7 -21.61 32.55 16.45
N THR A 8 -21.12 33.55 15.73
CA THR A 8 -19.98 33.46 14.82
C THR A 8 -18.87 34.41 15.25
N LYS A 9 -17.63 34.05 14.90
CA LYS A 9 -16.47 34.93 15.12
C LYS A 9 -15.67 35.09 13.84
N ASN A 10 -15.11 36.25 13.64
CA ASN A 10 -14.16 36.51 12.57
C ASN A 10 -12.80 35.91 12.95
N VAL A 11 -12.19 35.18 12.03
CA VAL A 11 -10.84 34.62 12.17
C VAL A 11 -10.04 34.91 10.91
N THR A 12 -8.75 35.21 11.08
CA THR A 12 -7.81 35.41 9.99
C THR A 12 -6.65 34.42 10.15
N ARG A 13 -6.27 33.74 9.06
CA ARG A 13 -5.10 32.86 9.08
C ARG A 13 -3.84 33.69 9.28
N SER A 14 -2.97 33.25 10.17
CA SER A 14 -1.65 33.83 10.40
C SER A 14 -0.61 32.71 10.22
N SER A 15 0.49 33.01 9.56
CA SER A 15 1.63 32.07 9.41
C SER A 15 2.30 31.72 10.74
N SER A 16 2.10 32.59 11.78
CA SER A 16 2.59 32.30 13.13
C SER A 16 1.70 31.34 13.93
N SER A 17 0.59 30.88 13.36
CA SER A 17 -0.40 30.03 14.04
C SER A 17 -0.22 28.53 13.74
N ALA A 18 0.88 28.11 13.12
CA ALA A 18 1.16 26.69 12.93
C ALA A 18 1.23 25.96 14.27
N GLN A 19 0.48 24.87 14.41
CA GLN A 19 0.55 24.04 15.60
C GLN A 19 1.87 23.27 15.61
N ARG A 20 2.59 23.29 16.73
CA ARG A 20 3.83 22.51 16.89
C ARG A 20 3.55 21.23 17.65
N LEU A 21 4.04 20.13 17.12
CA LEU A 21 3.93 18.79 17.71
C LEU A 21 5.32 18.17 17.79
N SER A 22 5.49 17.30 18.81
CA SER A 22 6.69 16.49 18.95
C SER A 22 6.33 15.02 19.12
N ALA A 23 7.21 14.15 18.63
CA ALA A 23 7.08 12.70 18.75
C ALA A 23 8.46 12.04 18.84
N ASP A 24 8.51 10.76 19.25
CA ASP A 24 9.70 9.96 19.10
C ASP A 24 9.83 9.52 17.63
N ILE A 25 8.71 9.10 17.03
CA ILE A 25 8.66 8.67 15.62
C ILE A 25 7.49 9.34 14.90
N CYS A 26 7.79 9.96 13.75
CA CYS A 26 6.79 10.45 12.81
C CYS A 26 6.72 9.51 11.59
N VAL A 27 5.54 8.99 11.31
CA VAL A 27 5.25 8.13 10.15
C VAL A 27 4.46 8.93 9.13
N VAL A 28 4.94 8.99 7.89
CA VAL A 28 4.27 9.66 6.77
C VAL A 28 3.70 8.61 5.82
N GLY A 29 2.39 8.61 5.68
CA GLY A 29 1.60 7.63 4.91
C GLY A 29 1.00 6.55 5.81
N SER A 30 -0.30 6.31 5.66
CA SER A 30 -1.09 5.31 6.39
C SER A 30 -1.43 4.07 5.55
N GLY A 31 -0.59 3.74 4.57
CA GLY A 31 -0.66 2.48 3.84
C GLY A 31 -0.21 1.28 4.69
N ALA A 32 -0.12 0.10 4.09
CA ALA A 32 0.23 -1.14 4.78
C ALA A 32 1.53 -1.01 5.61
N ALA A 33 2.58 -0.41 5.02
CA ALA A 33 3.84 -0.18 5.72
C ALA A 33 3.73 0.84 6.85
N GLY A 34 3.04 1.97 6.60
CA GLY A 34 2.93 3.03 7.61
C GLY A 34 2.06 2.64 8.80
N ILE A 35 0.96 1.92 8.59
CA ILE A 35 0.15 1.39 9.69
C ILE A 35 0.97 0.43 10.54
N SER A 36 1.70 -0.50 9.90
CA SER A 36 2.57 -1.43 10.60
C SER A 36 3.66 -0.68 11.39
N ALA A 37 4.35 0.28 10.77
CA ALA A 37 5.37 1.08 11.45
C ALA A 37 4.81 1.85 12.66
N ALA A 38 3.64 2.46 12.51
CA ALA A 38 3.02 3.24 13.58
C ALA A 38 2.61 2.36 14.76
N LEU A 39 2.01 1.19 14.51
CA LEU A 39 1.58 0.24 15.54
C LEU A 39 2.78 -0.40 16.25
N GLU A 40 3.79 -0.82 15.51
CA GLU A 40 5.01 -1.37 16.11
C GLU A 40 5.74 -0.33 16.98
N ALA A 41 5.88 0.90 16.47
CA ALA A 41 6.48 1.98 17.26
C ALA A 41 5.70 2.27 18.55
N ALA A 42 4.37 2.30 18.49
CA ALA A 42 3.51 2.47 19.65
C ALA A 42 3.64 1.28 20.63
N GLY A 43 3.72 0.05 20.11
CA GLY A 43 3.98 -1.17 20.88
C GLY A 43 5.33 -1.14 21.61
N LEU A 44 6.33 -0.46 21.05
CA LEU A 44 7.63 -0.20 21.67
C LEU A 44 7.60 0.94 22.71
N GLY A 45 6.42 1.50 23.00
CA GLY A 45 6.24 2.60 23.97
C GLY A 45 6.65 3.97 23.44
N LYS A 46 6.80 4.14 22.12
CA LYS A 46 7.15 5.43 21.51
C LYS A 46 5.92 6.31 21.35
N ASN A 47 6.11 7.63 21.50
CA ASN A 47 5.12 8.62 21.07
C ASN A 47 5.13 8.71 19.55
N VAL A 48 4.00 8.41 18.91
CA VAL A 48 3.90 8.32 17.45
C VAL A 48 2.94 9.37 16.90
N ILE A 49 3.37 10.03 15.82
CA ILE A 49 2.50 10.83 14.97
C ILE A 49 2.43 10.14 13.60
N LEU A 50 1.20 9.88 13.14
CA LEU A 50 0.91 9.36 11.81
C LEU A 50 0.27 10.44 10.96
N VAL A 51 0.90 10.79 9.83
CA VAL A 51 0.42 11.83 8.90
C VAL A 51 0.01 11.19 7.58
N ASP A 52 -1.16 11.52 7.07
CA ASP A 52 -1.59 11.07 5.75
C ASP A 52 -2.29 12.20 4.97
N ALA A 53 -1.97 12.30 3.68
CA ALA A 53 -2.61 13.23 2.76
C ALA A 53 -4.08 12.87 2.48
N ALA A 54 -4.43 11.59 2.53
CA ALA A 54 -5.80 11.12 2.40
C ALA A 54 -6.61 11.42 3.67
N PRO A 55 -7.91 11.66 3.54
CA PRO A 55 -8.80 11.89 4.69
C PRO A 55 -9.14 10.60 5.47
N VAL A 56 -8.81 9.44 4.92
CA VAL A 56 -9.12 8.12 5.47
C VAL A 56 -7.84 7.28 5.53
N LEU A 57 -7.62 6.61 6.67
CA LEU A 57 -6.50 5.70 6.86
C LEU A 57 -6.63 4.43 6.01
N GLY A 58 -5.51 3.72 5.81
CA GLY A 58 -5.47 2.44 5.10
C GLY A 58 -4.79 2.50 3.73
N GLY A 59 -4.34 3.69 3.32
CA GLY A 59 -3.65 3.87 2.05
C GLY A 59 -4.43 3.30 0.87
N GLN A 60 -3.77 2.64 -0.07
CA GLN A 60 -4.43 2.12 -1.27
C GLN A 60 -5.34 0.91 -1.01
N ALA A 61 -5.10 0.15 0.07
CA ALA A 61 -5.99 -0.95 0.44
C ALA A 61 -7.43 -0.45 0.68
N VAL A 62 -7.58 0.73 1.31
CA VAL A 62 -8.89 1.33 1.62
C VAL A 62 -9.29 2.37 0.57
N ASN A 63 -8.41 3.31 0.21
CA ASN A 63 -8.78 4.44 -0.64
C ASN A 63 -8.88 4.07 -2.13
N ALA A 64 -8.06 3.13 -2.62
CA ALA A 64 -8.12 2.61 -3.99
C ALA A 64 -8.85 1.26 -4.10
N VAL A 65 -9.24 0.68 -2.96
CA VAL A 65 -9.97 -0.59 -2.84
C VAL A 65 -9.30 -1.69 -3.67
N ILE A 66 -8.03 -1.99 -3.37
CA ILE A 66 -7.28 -3.06 -4.07
C ILE A 66 -7.95 -4.44 -3.86
N GLY A 67 -8.61 -4.65 -2.73
CA GLY A 67 -9.49 -5.78 -2.45
C GLY A 67 -8.80 -7.08 -2.03
N THR A 68 -7.47 -7.18 -2.19
CA THR A 68 -6.71 -8.38 -1.83
C THR A 68 -5.39 -8.06 -1.18
N PHE A 69 -5.03 -8.78 -0.10
CA PHE A 69 -3.67 -8.81 0.41
C PHE A 69 -2.87 -9.86 -0.37
N CYS A 70 -1.82 -9.40 -1.04
CA CYS A 70 -0.85 -10.23 -1.74
C CYS A 70 0.46 -10.31 -0.95
N GLY A 71 1.21 -11.42 -1.12
CA GLY A 71 2.53 -11.60 -0.52
C GLY A 71 2.53 -11.89 0.98
N LEU A 72 1.39 -12.29 1.57
CA LEU A 72 1.34 -12.77 2.96
C LEU A 72 1.80 -14.22 3.09
N TYR A 73 1.71 -14.99 2.02
CA TYR A 73 1.97 -16.42 1.97
C TYR A 73 3.05 -16.75 0.93
N SER A 74 3.75 -17.84 1.15
CA SER A 74 4.69 -18.42 0.20
C SER A 74 3.96 -19.00 -1.01
N ASN A 75 4.73 -19.48 -1.99
CA ASN A 75 4.23 -20.17 -3.17
C ASN A 75 4.54 -21.69 -3.14
N GLY A 76 4.00 -22.42 -4.13
CA GLY A 76 4.24 -23.83 -4.34
C GLY A 76 3.38 -24.77 -3.49
N PRO A 77 3.74 -26.05 -3.38
CA PRO A 77 2.90 -27.07 -2.75
C PRO A 77 2.85 -26.97 -1.21
N ASN A 78 3.85 -26.33 -0.59
CA ASN A 78 3.97 -26.22 0.87
C ASN A 78 3.76 -24.77 1.32
N ILE A 79 2.58 -24.24 1.03
CA ILE A 79 2.24 -22.84 1.35
C ILE A 79 2.30 -22.61 2.86
N HIS A 80 3.00 -21.58 3.26
CA HIS A 80 3.09 -21.10 4.64
C HIS A 80 3.08 -19.58 4.70
N ARG A 81 2.76 -19.04 5.85
CA ARG A 81 2.77 -17.59 6.05
C ARG A 81 4.20 -17.04 6.13
N VAL A 82 4.44 -15.88 5.55
CA VAL A 82 5.75 -15.21 5.52
C VAL A 82 5.74 -13.82 6.14
N THR A 83 4.55 -13.28 6.46
CA THR A 83 4.37 -11.96 7.10
C THR A 83 3.57 -12.10 8.38
N TYR A 84 4.02 -11.46 9.45
CA TYR A 84 3.50 -11.59 10.82
C TYR A 84 3.34 -10.22 11.50
N GLY A 85 3.09 -10.21 12.81
CA GLY A 85 2.85 -9.01 13.60
C GLY A 85 1.44 -8.49 13.38
N LEU A 86 1.28 -7.28 12.82
CA LEU A 86 -0.01 -6.71 12.47
C LEU A 86 -0.95 -7.71 11.78
N VAL A 87 -0.40 -8.59 10.92
CA VAL A 87 -1.18 -9.56 10.13
C VAL A 87 -1.85 -10.61 11.01
N ASP A 88 -1.29 -10.95 12.17
CA ASP A 88 -1.87 -11.93 13.08
C ASP A 88 -3.27 -11.50 13.54
N ALA A 89 -3.37 -10.31 14.13
CA ALA A 89 -4.65 -9.75 14.58
C ALA A 89 -5.59 -9.40 13.41
N LEU A 90 -5.03 -8.87 12.31
CA LEU A 90 -5.81 -8.52 11.11
C LEU A 90 -6.56 -9.72 10.54
N LEU A 91 -5.87 -10.85 10.35
CA LEU A 91 -6.47 -12.05 9.78
C LEU A 91 -7.44 -12.70 10.78
N GLU A 92 -7.09 -12.77 12.07
CA GLU A 92 -7.96 -13.30 13.10
C GLU A 92 -9.30 -12.55 13.14
N ASP A 93 -9.25 -11.21 13.21
CA ASP A 93 -10.44 -10.38 13.33
C ASP A 93 -11.29 -10.38 12.05
N LEU A 94 -10.67 -10.19 10.88
CA LEU A 94 -11.43 -10.06 9.64
C LEU A 94 -11.97 -11.41 9.13
N ILE A 95 -11.18 -12.48 9.20
CA ILE A 95 -11.65 -13.81 8.79
C ILE A 95 -12.67 -14.33 9.81
N GLY A 96 -12.40 -14.20 11.12
CA GLY A 96 -13.33 -14.60 12.16
C GLY A 96 -14.70 -13.91 12.09
N ALA A 97 -14.74 -12.67 11.60
CA ALA A 97 -15.96 -11.92 11.36
C ALA A 97 -16.59 -12.15 9.97
N GLY A 98 -16.03 -13.01 9.11
CA GLY A 98 -16.49 -13.23 7.73
C GLY A 98 -16.22 -12.04 6.77
N ASN A 99 -15.31 -11.14 7.15
CA ASN A 99 -14.96 -9.96 6.38
C ASN A 99 -13.66 -10.11 5.56
N ALA A 100 -13.02 -11.27 5.64
CA ALA A 100 -11.93 -11.67 4.75
C ALA A 100 -12.00 -13.18 4.48
N ARG A 101 -11.40 -13.60 3.39
CA ARG A 101 -11.30 -15.01 3.02
C ARG A 101 -10.05 -15.30 2.21
N TYR A 102 -9.58 -16.53 2.29
CA TYR A 102 -8.50 -17.01 1.44
C TYR A 102 -9.00 -17.28 0.01
N MET A 103 -8.14 -17.00 -0.96
CA MET A 103 -8.36 -17.29 -2.36
C MET A 103 -7.10 -17.83 -3.00
N ALA A 104 -7.23 -18.81 -3.88
CA ALA A 104 -6.12 -19.29 -4.69
C ALA A 104 -5.66 -18.21 -5.68
N ALA A 105 -4.36 -18.03 -5.84
CA ALA A 105 -3.74 -17.13 -6.80
C ALA A 105 -2.58 -17.87 -7.50
N ARG A 106 -2.89 -18.51 -8.61
CA ARG A 106 -1.93 -19.40 -9.32
C ARG A 106 -1.32 -20.42 -8.34
N ASN A 107 -0.01 -20.31 -8.04
CA ASN A 107 0.69 -21.20 -7.12
C ASN A 107 0.84 -20.63 -5.69
N SER A 108 0.08 -19.59 -5.32
CA SER A 108 0.12 -18.93 -4.02
C SER A 108 -1.29 -18.67 -3.48
N VAL A 109 -1.39 -17.98 -2.36
CA VAL A 109 -2.63 -17.57 -1.70
C VAL A 109 -2.68 -16.06 -1.55
N ILE A 110 -3.84 -15.49 -1.84
CA ILE A 110 -4.19 -14.10 -1.51
C ILE A 110 -5.32 -14.09 -0.49
N VAL A 111 -5.48 -12.98 0.22
CA VAL A 111 -6.59 -12.79 1.15
C VAL A 111 -7.47 -11.67 0.62
N GLN A 112 -8.67 -12.02 0.18
CA GLN A 112 -9.70 -11.05 -0.18
C GLN A 112 -10.29 -10.45 1.10
N TYR A 113 -10.55 -9.15 1.11
CA TYR A 113 -11.14 -8.45 2.26
C TYR A 113 -12.28 -7.54 1.85
N ASN A 114 -13.19 -7.28 2.80
CA ASN A 114 -14.20 -6.23 2.69
C ASN A 114 -13.54 -4.89 3.08
N GLU A 115 -13.59 -3.90 2.17
CA GLU A 115 -12.91 -2.62 2.32
C GLU A 115 -13.44 -1.78 3.49
N ILE A 116 -14.74 -1.87 3.78
CA ILE A 116 -15.37 -1.16 4.89
C ILE A 116 -14.92 -1.75 6.23
N ALA A 117 -14.91 -3.09 6.32
CA ALA A 117 -14.45 -3.78 7.52
C ALA A 117 -12.96 -3.50 7.78
N LEU A 118 -12.12 -3.53 6.73
CA LEU A 118 -10.71 -3.20 6.83
C LEU A 118 -10.52 -1.74 7.32
N SER A 119 -11.21 -0.79 6.70
CA SER A 119 -11.14 0.63 7.11
C SER A 119 -11.49 0.80 8.59
N ARG A 120 -12.56 0.17 9.05
CA ARG A 120 -12.98 0.24 10.46
C ARG A 120 -12.03 -0.48 11.41
N TRP A 121 -11.42 -1.57 10.96
CA TRP A 121 -10.40 -2.27 11.72
C TRP A 121 -9.16 -1.38 11.92
N VAL A 122 -8.68 -0.73 10.86
CA VAL A 122 -7.56 0.21 10.91
C VAL A 122 -7.85 1.37 11.87
N ASP A 123 -9.02 2.01 11.74
CA ASP A 123 -9.41 3.12 12.62
C ASP A 123 -9.37 2.73 14.10
N LYS A 124 -9.98 1.58 14.45
CA LYS A 124 -10.03 1.09 15.83
C LYS A 124 -8.66 0.75 16.37
N THR A 125 -7.83 0.08 15.57
CA THR A 125 -6.50 -0.37 15.99
C THR A 125 -5.57 0.82 16.19
N ILE A 126 -5.55 1.78 15.27
CA ILE A 126 -4.73 3.00 15.38
C ILE A 126 -5.18 3.87 16.56
N SER A 127 -6.49 4.11 16.71
CA SER A 127 -6.98 4.92 17.82
C SER A 127 -6.78 4.24 19.18
N GLY A 128 -6.91 2.91 19.24
CA GLY A 128 -6.67 2.11 20.44
C GLY A 128 -5.20 2.08 20.89
N ALA A 129 -4.27 2.27 19.97
CA ALA A 129 -2.83 2.33 20.24
C ALA A 129 -2.35 3.70 20.75
N GLY A 130 -3.22 4.71 20.87
CA GLY A 130 -2.86 6.04 21.36
C GLY A 130 -2.03 6.88 20.38
N ILE A 131 -1.98 6.47 19.11
CA ILE A 131 -1.26 7.16 18.04
C ILE A 131 -1.96 8.48 17.71
N ARG A 132 -1.21 9.57 17.64
CA ARG A 132 -1.73 10.86 17.17
C ARG A 132 -1.80 10.86 15.65
N VAL A 133 -2.99 11.06 15.10
CA VAL A 133 -3.23 10.99 13.66
C VAL A 133 -3.53 12.37 13.08
N LEU A 134 -2.97 12.68 11.92
CA LEU A 134 -3.25 13.84 11.08
C LEU A 134 -3.65 13.34 9.69
N THR A 135 -4.96 13.29 9.40
CA THR A 135 -5.49 12.93 8.07
C THR A 135 -5.84 14.19 7.26
N GLY A 136 -5.82 14.08 5.93
CA GLY A 136 -6.03 15.20 5.03
C GLY A 136 -4.96 16.29 5.20
N ALA A 137 -3.75 15.87 5.61
CA ALA A 137 -2.62 16.74 5.90
C ALA A 137 -1.46 16.41 4.96
N VAL A 138 -1.23 17.27 3.98
CA VAL A 138 -0.19 17.12 2.98
C VAL A 138 1.13 17.67 3.52
N VAL A 139 2.16 16.84 3.54
CA VAL A 139 3.53 17.29 3.83
C VAL A 139 3.98 18.21 2.69
N ARG A 140 4.47 19.39 3.03
CA ARG A 140 4.87 20.43 2.06
C ARG A 140 6.31 20.87 2.19
N GLU A 141 6.92 20.66 3.34
CA GLU A 141 8.29 21.10 3.62
C GLU A 141 8.95 20.14 4.61
N VAL A 142 10.21 19.83 4.37
CA VAL A 142 11.07 19.04 5.25
C VAL A 142 12.38 19.80 5.43
N THR A 143 12.75 20.08 6.67
CA THR A 143 14.04 20.72 6.98
C THR A 143 15.06 19.71 7.45
N THR A 144 16.27 19.84 6.97
CA THR A 144 17.39 18.97 7.34
C THR A 144 18.58 19.74 7.86
N ALA A 145 19.30 19.18 8.81
CA ALA A 145 20.61 19.65 9.27
C ALA A 145 21.41 18.47 9.84
N ASP A 146 22.71 18.48 9.65
CA ASP A 146 23.63 17.48 10.20
C ASP A 146 23.20 16.04 9.86
N ARG A 147 22.85 15.78 8.60
CA ARG A 147 22.36 14.49 8.08
C ARG A 147 21.06 14.00 8.76
N ARG A 148 20.29 14.86 9.35
CA ARG A 148 19.02 14.51 10.06
C ARG A 148 17.88 15.39 9.59
N ILE A 149 16.72 14.80 9.44
CA ILE A 149 15.48 15.55 9.35
C ILE A 149 15.22 16.17 10.72
N LYS A 150 14.97 17.46 10.74
CA LYS A 150 14.66 18.24 11.94
C LYS A 150 13.19 18.48 12.11
N THR A 151 12.54 18.96 11.05
CA THR A 151 11.10 19.24 11.07
C THR A 151 10.44 18.79 9.78
N LEU A 152 9.17 18.45 9.91
CA LEU A 152 8.25 18.23 8.81
C LEU A 152 7.09 19.20 8.96
N GLU A 153 6.78 19.96 7.92
CA GLU A 153 5.62 20.83 7.89
C GLU A 153 4.51 20.22 7.04
N ALA A 154 3.34 20.05 7.63
CA ALA A 154 2.15 19.57 6.96
C ALA A 154 1.07 20.63 6.94
N THR A 155 0.32 20.73 5.84
CA THR A 155 -0.80 21.65 5.68
C THR A 155 -2.10 20.88 5.51
N SER A 156 -3.15 21.37 6.14
CA SER A 156 -4.51 20.91 5.95
C SER A 156 -5.45 22.09 5.70
N ARG A 157 -6.69 21.81 5.32
CA ARG A 157 -7.70 22.87 5.18
C ARG A 157 -8.05 23.58 6.50
N PHE A 158 -7.58 23.05 7.64
CA PHE A 158 -7.82 23.60 8.97
C PHE A 158 -6.62 24.34 9.56
N GLY A 159 -5.48 24.32 8.90
CA GLY A 159 -4.26 24.99 9.34
C GLY A 159 -3.00 24.16 9.10
N ASP A 160 -1.89 24.71 9.55
CA ASP A 160 -0.56 24.13 9.37
C ASP A 160 -0.07 23.51 10.68
N VAL A 161 0.73 22.45 10.54
CA VAL A 161 1.34 21.73 11.67
C VAL A 161 2.82 21.55 11.36
N VAL A 162 3.67 21.91 12.33
CA VAL A 162 5.11 21.61 12.30
C VAL A 162 5.38 20.47 13.26
N ILE A 163 5.98 19.40 12.76
CA ILE A 163 6.29 18.17 13.51
C ILE A 163 7.80 18.07 13.68
N GLU A 164 8.24 17.91 14.92
CA GLU A 164 9.60 17.56 15.31
C GLU A 164 9.60 16.10 15.77
N ALA A 165 10.53 15.27 15.28
CA ALA A 165 10.66 13.89 15.74
C ALA A 165 12.12 13.45 15.77
N GLU A 166 12.43 12.44 16.62
CA GLU A 166 13.75 11.84 16.66
C GLU A 166 13.99 10.98 15.41
N GLY A 167 12.95 10.26 14.94
CA GLY A 167 12.99 9.42 13.75
C GLY A 167 11.78 9.62 12.85
N PHE A 168 11.97 9.35 11.55
CA PHE A 168 10.94 9.48 10.53
C PHE A 168 10.83 8.18 9.70
N VAL A 169 9.60 7.78 9.41
CA VAL A 169 9.32 6.70 8.44
C VAL A 169 8.67 7.32 7.21
N ASP A 170 9.33 7.18 6.04
CA ASP A 170 8.70 7.51 4.76
C ASP A 170 7.97 6.28 4.22
N ALA A 171 6.68 6.18 4.52
CA ALA A 171 5.74 5.18 4.01
C ALA A 171 4.69 5.81 3.09
N SER A 172 4.98 6.99 2.53
CA SER A 172 4.08 7.76 1.67
C SER A 172 3.69 7.02 0.39
N GLY A 173 4.54 6.06 -0.02
CA GLY A 173 4.41 5.34 -1.29
C GLY A 173 5.00 6.09 -2.48
N ASP A 174 5.44 7.34 -2.27
CA ASP A 174 5.93 8.26 -3.30
C ASP A 174 7.30 8.88 -2.92
N ALA A 175 7.96 8.37 -1.86
CA ALA A 175 9.19 8.90 -1.26
C ALA A 175 9.10 10.42 -0.96
N ALA A 176 7.91 10.86 -0.49
CA ALA A 176 7.59 12.27 -0.37
C ALA A 176 8.49 12.99 0.65
N VAL A 177 8.87 12.33 1.75
CA VAL A 177 9.75 12.93 2.77
C VAL A 177 11.15 13.13 2.21
N VAL A 178 11.70 12.13 1.54
CA VAL A 178 13.03 12.20 0.91
C VAL A 178 13.07 13.27 -0.17
N TRP A 179 12.06 13.27 -1.05
CA TRP A 179 11.95 14.24 -2.13
C TRP A 179 11.85 15.69 -1.63
N LEU A 180 10.99 15.94 -0.62
CA LEU A 180 10.83 17.26 -0.02
C LEU A 180 12.03 17.71 0.82
N ALA A 181 12.84 16.76 1.32
CA ALA A 181 14.12 17.05 1.95
C ALA A 181 15.22 17.46 0.94
N GLY A 182 14.93 17.45 -0.36
CA GLY A 182 15.90 17.75 -1.41
C GLY A 182 16.96 16.65 -1.61
N LEU A 183 16.67 15.43 -1.13
CA LEU A 183 17.56 14.29 -1.25
C LEU A 183 17.27 13.51 -2.54
N PRO A 184 18.26 12.78 -3.08
CA PRO A 184 18.08 11.98 -4.29
C PRO A 184 16.96 10.96 -4.20
N VAL A 185 16.12 10.91 -5.23
CA VAL A 185 15.08 9.90 -5.45
C VAL A 185 15.23 9.33 -6.85
N LYS A 186 14.60 8.19 -7.10
CA LYS A 186 14.49 7.54 -8.40
C LYS A 186 13.05 7.55 -8.88
N GLU A 187 12.87 7.56 -10.19
CA GLU A 187 11.57 7.47 -10.87
C GLU A 187 11.66 6.41 -11.98
N PRO A 188 10.58 5.72 -12.34
CA PRO A 188 10.59 4.81 -13.47
C PRO A 188 10.81 5.61 -14.77
N VAL A 189 11.63 5.11 -15.67
CA VAL A 189 11.85 5.71 -17.00
C VAL A 189 10.63 5.50 -17.87
N ASP A 190 10.10 4.26 -17.87
CA ASP A 190 8.88 3.91 -18.59
C ASP A 190 7.67 3.94 -17.65
N PRO A 191 6.47 4.27 -18.15
CA PRO A 191 5.26 4.32 -17.33
C PRO A 191 4.96 2.98 -16.66
N ILE A 192 4.68 3.01 -15.35
CA ILE A 192 4.10 1.87 -14.64
C ILE A 192 2.62 2.15 -14.45
N TYR A 193 1.79 1.34 -15.10
CA TYR A 193 0.35 1.58 -15.11
C TYR A 193 -0.28 1.31 -13.75
N GLY A 194 -1.12 2.27 -13.34
CA GLY A 194 -2.06 2.15 -12.24
C GLY A 194 -3.35 1.43 -12.67
N THR A 195 -4.34 1.44 -11.81
CA THR A 195 -5.67 0.89 -12.11
C THR A 195 -6.77 1.76 -11.51
N GLN A 196 -7.85 1.97 -12.24
CA GLN A 196 -9.11 2.44 -11.70
C GLN A 196 -9.95 1.21 -11.37
N VAL A 197 -10.07 0.89 -10.10
CA VAL A 197 -10.99 -0.15 -9.64
C VAL A 197 -12.43 0.35 -9.78
N VAL A 198 -13.36 -0.57 -10.07
CA VAL A 198 -14.80 -0.30 -10.09
C VAL A 198 -15.47 -1.14 -9.03
N LEU A 199 -16.22 -0.51 -8.13
CA LEU A 199 -17.15 -1.21 -7.24
C LEU A 199 -18.50 -1.35 -7.94
N ILE A 200 -19.00 -2.57 -7.96
CA ILE A 200 -20.21 -2.98 -8.70
C ILE A 200 -21.23 -3.51 -7.71
N GLU A 201 -22.49 -3.11 -7.88
CA GLU A 201 -23.63 -3.63 -7.11
C GLU A 201 -24.80 -3.99 -8.04
N GLY A 202 -25.79 -4.70 -7.52
CA GLY A 202 -27.00 -5.06 -8.25
C GLY A 202 -26.79 -6.13 -9.32
N PHE A 203 -25.75 -6.94 -9.18
CA PHE A 203 -25.46 -8.11 -10.02
C PHE A 203 -26.05 -9.39 -9.37
N ASP A 204 -26.19 -10.46 -10.15
CA ASP A 204 -26.56 -11.78 -9.65
C ASP A 204 -25.34 -12.52 -9.11
N GLU A 205 -25.25 -12.68 -7.78
CA GLU A 205 -24.11 -13.35 -7.13
C GLU A 205 -23.97 -14.83 -7.55
N GLY A 206 -25.09 -15.54 -7.75
CA GLY A 206 -25.07 -16.95 -8.14
C GLY A 206 -24.53 -17.14 -9.55
N ALA A 207 -25.04 -16.35 -10.51
CA ALA A 207 -24.57 -16.34 -11.88
C ALA A 207 -23.07 -15.89 -11.94
N ALA A 208 -22.72 -14.85 -11.21
CA ALA A 208 -21.34 -14.36 -11.17
C ALA A 208 -20.36 -15.40 -10.57
N ALA A 209 -20.77 -16.15 -9.55
CA ALA A 209 -19.97 -17.20 -8.94
C ALA A 209 -19.70 -18.39 -9.87
N SER A 210 -20.54 -18.59 -10.90
CA SER A 210 -20.40 -19.67 -11.90
C SER A 210 -19.41 -19.32 -13.03
N ILE A 211 -18.98 -18.05 -13.12
CA ILE A 211 -18.05 -17.62 -14.17
C ILE A 211 -16.63 -18.01 -13.81
N ASP A 212 -15.97 -18.78 -14.68
CA ASP A 212 -14.54 -19.02 -14.56
C ASP A 212 -13.78 -17.73 -14.87
N ARG A 213 -12.95 -17.30 -13.91
CA ARG A 213 -12.23 -16.01 -14.02
C ARG A 213 -11.17 -16.01 -15.13
N TRP A 214 -10.61 -17.17 -15.45
CA TRP A 214 -9.60 -17.28 -16.51
C TRP A 214 -10.24 -17.25 -17.88
N GLU A 215 -11.39 -17.93 -18.04
CA GLU A 215 -12.20 -17.82 -19.26
C GLU A 215 -12.71 -16.39 -19.47
N MET A 216 -13.08 -15.69 -18.39
CA MET A 216 -13.46 -14.26 -18.47
C MET A 216 -12.29 -13.42 -18.93
N GLN A 217 -11.08 -13.64 -18.44
CA GLN A 217 -9.89 -12.93 -18.87
C GLN A 217 -9.58 -13.17 -20.35
N ASP A 218 -9.65 -14.43 -20.81
CA ASP A 218 -9.45 -14.77 -22.21
C ASP A 218 -10.53 -14.13 -23.11
N HIS A 219 -11.77 -14.07 -22.63
CA HIS A 219 -12.86 -13.38 -23.33
C HIS A 219 -12.62 -11.89 -23.40
N LEU A 220 -12.22 -11.27 -22.29
CA LEU A 220 -11.83 -9.85 -22.28
C LEU A 220 -10.74 -9.58 -23.31
N ALA A 221 -9.68 -10.41 -23.35
CA ALA A 221 -8.58 -10.23 -24.30
C ALA A 221 -9.03 -10.23 -25.76
N ARG A 222 -10.04 -11.06 -26.10
CA ARG A 222 -10.60 -11.11 -27.46
C ARG A 222 -11.53 -9.93 -27.78
N LYS A 223 -12.19 -9.35 -26.77
CA LYS A 223 -13.25 -8.37 -26.96
C LYS A 223 -12.86 -6.94 -26.59
N ALA A 224 -11.73 -6.75 -25.92
CA ALA A 224 -11.32 -5.45 -25.38
C ALA A 224 -11.40 -4.32 -26.40
N ASP A 225 -10.93 -4.56 -27.64
CA ASP A 225 -10.90 -3.54 -28.69
C ASP A 225 -12.31 -3.11 -29.13
N GLU A 226 -13.31 -4.02 -29.09
CA GLU A 226 -14.72 -3.72 -29.42
C GLU A 226 -15.34 -2.74 -28.42
N TYR A 227 -14.89 -2.79 -27.16
CA TYR A 227 -15.34 -1.89 -26.08
C TYR A 227 -14.41 -0.70 -25.85
N GLY A 228 -13.32 -0.58 -26.58
CA GLY A 228 -12.32 0.46 -26.38
C GLY A 228 -11.57 0.32 -25.05
N LEU A 229 -11.41 -0.91 -24.55
CA LEU A 229 -10.64 -1.21 -23.36
C LEU A 229 -9.17 -1.37 -23.73
N ILE A 230 -8.30 -0.72 -22.95
CA ILE A 230 -6.85 -0.78 -23.14
C ILE A 230 -6.28 -2.08 -22.56
N ARG A 231 -6.66 -2.38 -21.33
CA ARG A 231 -6.21 -3.56 -20.60
C ARG A 231 -6.95 -4.80 -21.07
N LYS A 232 -6.19 -5.87 -21.34
CA LYS A 232 -6.69 -7.17 -21.85
C LYS A 232 -6.60 -8.29 -20.82
N ASP A 233 -6.22 -7.97 -19.57
CA ASP A 233 -6.17 -8.90 -18.44
C ASP A 233 -6.92 -8.35 -17.22
N GLY A 234 -6.90 -9.09 -16.11
CA GLY A 234 -7.51 -8.69 -14.86
C GLY A 234 -8.74 -9.50 -14.50
N PHE A 235 -9.31 -9.20 -13.34
CA PHE A 235 -10.35 -10.02 -12.74
C PHE A 235 -11.46 -9.21 -12.09
N VAL A 236 -12.65 -9.80 -12.04
CA VAL A 236 -13.73 -9.40 -11.13
C VAL A 236 -13.65 -10.29 -9.89
N PHE A 237 -13.63 -9.66 -8.73
CA PHE A 237 -13.68 -10.32 -7.44
C PHE A 237 -15.03 -10.08 -6.80
N THR A 238 -15.83 -11.14 -6.63
CA THR A 238 -17.07 -11.09 -5.87
C THR A 238 -16.81 -11.41 -4.40
N PHE A 239 -17.52 -10.74 -3.49
CA PHE A 239 -17.49 -11.08 -2.08
C PHE A 239 -18.85 -11.71 -1.72
N PRO A 240 -18.93 -13.05 -1.56
CA PRO A 240 -20.20 -13.75 -1.38
C PRO A 240 -21.02 -13.22 -0.20
N GLY A 241 -22.30 -12.98 -0.43
CA GLY A 241 -23.24 -12.49 0.58
C GLY A 241 -23.14 -10.99 0.89
N HIS A 242 -22.27 -10.23 0.21
CA HIS A 242 -22.11 -8.80 0.42
C HIS A 242 -22.77 -7.94 -0.66
N GLY A 243 -23.23 -8.55 -1.75
CA GLY A 243 -23.86 -7.83 -2.88
C GLY A 243 -22.91 -6.86 -3.60
N ILE A 244 -21.62 -7.04 -3.45
CA ILE A 244 -20.56 -6.17 -4.00
C ILE A 244 -19.56 -7.01 -4.78
N ALA A 245 -19.23 -6.55 -5.98
CA ALA A 245 -18.09 -7.03 -6.74
C ALA A 245 -17.08 -5.90 -6.99
N LEU A 246 -15.83 -6.27 -7.15
CA LEU A 246 -14.70 -5.39 -7.43
C LEU A 246 -14.07 -5.81 -8.75
N ALA A 247 -14.04 -4.92 -9.75
CA ALA A 247 -13.36 -5.17 -11.01
C ALA A 247 -12.01 -4.43 -11.06
N ASN A 248 -10.92 -5.20 -11.16
CA ASN A 248 -9.55 -4.71 -11.36
C ASN A 248 -9.09 -5.07 -12.78
N MET A 249 -9.63 -4.37 -13.78
CA MET A 249 -9.50 -4.70 -15.20
C MET A 249 -9.22 -3.46 -16.06
N THR A 250 -8.74 -2.36 -15.47
CA THR A 250 -8.34 -1.15 -16.19
C THR A 250 -6.85 -0.90 -16.06
N HIS A 251 -6.24 -0.22 -17.01
CA HIS A 251 -4.91 0.35 -16.88
C HIS A 251 -4.95 1.86 -17.15
N ILE A 252 -4.35 2.61 -16.25
CA ILE A 252 -4.24 4.06 -16.35
C ILE A 252 -2.76 4.45 -16.27
N PRO A 253 -2.29 5.40 -17.08
CA PRO A 253 -0.93 5.91 -16.92
C PRO A 253 -0.76 6.51 -15.51
N THR A 254 0.47 6.50 -15.02
CA THR A 254 0.81 7.12 -13.74
C THR A 254 1.83 8.23 -13.99
N PRO A 255 1.40 9.41 -14.45
CA PRO A 255 2.30 10.55 -14.61
C PRO A 255 2.72 11.10 -13.25
N LEU A 256 3.92 11.67 -13.18
CA LEU A 256 4.49 12.23 -11.95
C LEU A 256 4.34 13.77 -11.89
N ASP A 257 3.41 14.31 -12.62
CA ASP A 257 3.03 15.73 -12.57
C ASP A 257 1.56 15.90 -12.16
N PRO A 258 1.20 17.01 -11.48
CA PRO A 258 -0.12 17.18 -10.90
C PRO A 258 -1.25 17.27 -11.93
N ILE A 259 -0.98 17.79 -13.13
CA ILE A 259 -1.99 17.97 -14.19
C ILE A 259 -2.26 16.63 -14.84
N GLY A 260 -1.21 15.93 -15.29
CA GLY A 260 -1.33 14.61 -15.88
C GLY A 260 -1.99 13.59 -14.95
N TYR A 261 -1.68 13.64 -13.64
CA TYR A 261 -2.36 12.79 -12.67
C TYR A 261 -3.88 13.09 -12.60
N SER A 262 -4.26 14.36 -12.68
CA SER A 262 -5.68 14.76 -12.67
C SER A 262 -6.40 14.24 -13.91
N ASP A 263 -5.78 14.32 -15.08
CA ASP A 263 -6.33 13.80 -16.34
C ASP A 263 -6.49 12.26 -16.27
N THR A 264 -5.53 11.57 -15.65
CA THR A 264 -5.59 10.12 -15.42
C THR A 264 -6.82 9.68 -14.62
N VAL A 265 -7.29 10.50 -13.66
CA VAL A 265 -8.50 10.20 -12.89
C VAL A 265 -9.75 10.15 -13.78
N PHE A 266 -9.85 11.06 -14.75
CA PHE A 266 -10.98 11.09 -15.70
C PHE A 266 -10.92 9.91 -16.67
N GLU A 267 -9.76 9.68 -17.26
CA GLU A 267 -9.52 8.54 -18.16
C GLU A 267 -9.84 7.19 -17.47
N GLY A 268 -9.44 7.06 -16.21
CA GLY A 268 -9.72 5.84 -15.43
C GLY A 268 -11.22 5.56 -15.30
N ARG A 269 -12.03 6.58 -15.06
CA ARG A 269 -13.50 6.45 -14.98
C ARG A 269 -14.12 6.11 -16.33
N ASP A 270 -13.66 6.72 -17.41
CA ASP A 270 -14.11 6.39 -18.76
C ASP A 270 -13.81 4.93 -19.11
N GLN A 271 -12.63 4.42 -18.77
CA GLN A 271 -12.31 2.99 -18.93
C GLN A 271 -13.19 2.10 -18.06
N ALA A 272 -13.49 2.52 -16.82
CA ALA A 272 -14.38 1.81 -15.92
C ALA A 272 -15.82 1.70 -16.49
N ASP A 273 -16.33 2.75 -17.12
CA ASP A 273 -17.65 2.75 -17.77
C ASP A 273 -17.68 1.83 -18.99
N ARG A 274 -16.62 1.81 -19.79
CA ARG A 274 -16.44 0.85 -20.91
C ARG A 274 -16.39 -0.59 -20.41
N LEU A 275 -15.68 -0.83 -19.31
CA LEU A 275 -15.66 -2.14 -18.66
C LEU A 275 -17.05 -2.58 -18.19
N MET A 276 -17.82 -1.68 -17.60
CA MET A 276 -19.20 -1.98 -17.21
C MET A 276 -20.07 -2.31 -18.41
N ALA A 277 -19.88 -1.65 -19.56
CA ALA A 277 -20.57 -2.00 -20.79
C ALA A 277 -20.23 -3.41 -21.28
N PHE A 278 -18.93 -3.79 -21.23
CA PHE A 278 -18.48 -5.15 -21.52
C PHE A 278 -19.15 -6.18 -20.60
N LEU A 279 -19.08 -5.99 -19.28
CA LEU A 279 -19.66 -6.93 -18.31
C LEU A 279 -21.17 -7.10 -18.50
N LYS A 280 -21.89 -6.02 -18.71
CA LYS A 280 -23.37 -6.04 -18.90
C LYS A 280 -23.79 -6.70 -20.19
N THR A 281 -22.99 -6.62 -21.24
CA THR A 281 -23.31 -7.18 -22.55
C THR A 281 -22.87 -8.63 -22.67
N GLU A 282 -21.62 -8.91 -22.32
CA GLU A 282 -21.02 -10.23 -22.52
C GLU A 282 -21.36 -11.24 -21.40
N TYR A 283 -21.76 -10.73 -20.22
CA TYR A 283 -22.16 -11.53 -19.05
C TYR A 283 -23.50 -11.06 -18.49
N ALA A 284 -24.51 -10.95 -19.38
CA ALA A 284 -25.81 -10.36 -19.07
C ALA A 284 -26.55 -11.08 -17.92
N ASP A 285 -26.43 -12.40 -17.82
CA ASP A 285 -27.07 -13.19 -16.75
C ASP A 285 -26.54 -12.79 -15.36
N ALA A 286 -25.25 -12.48 -15.27
CA ALA A 286 -24.62 -12.06 -14.01
C ALA A 286 -24.70 -10.53 -13.81
N TYR A 287 -24.36 -9.75 -14.83
CA TYR A 287 -24.13 -8.30 -14.68
C TYR A 287 -25.10 -7.42 -15.46
N GLY A 288 -26.15 -7.97 -16.12
CA GLY A 288 -27.09 -7.20 -16.93
C GLY A 288 -27.78 -6.08 -16.16
N SER A 289 -28.15 -6.32 -14.89
CA SER A 289 -28.77 -5.33 -13.98
C SER A 289 -27.75 -4.57 -13.13
N ALA A 290 -26.45 -4.89 -13.24
CA ALA A 290 -25.41 -4.30 -12.43
C ALA A 290 -25.26 -2.81 -12.69
N ARG A 291 -24.78 -2.09 -11.68
CA ARG A 291 -24.45 -0.67 -11.77
C ARG A 291 -23.18 -0.36 -11.01
N VAL A 292 -22.52 0.72 -11.39
CA VAL A 292 -21.39 1.24 -10.64
C VAL A 292 -21.90 1.76 -9.29
N ARG A 293 -21.33 1.23 -8.22
CA ARG A 293 -21.53 1.71 -6.86
C ARG A 293 -20.61 2.89 -6.55
N ALA A 294 -19.35 2.76 -6.90
CA ALA A 294 -18.33 3.80 -6.67
C ALA A 294 -17.11 3.64 -7.58
N TYR A 295 -16.45 4.76 -7.83
CA TYR A 295 -15.11 4.85 -8.37
C TYR A 295 -14.17 5.24 -7.22
N PRO A 296 -13.42 4.30 -6.62
CA PRO A 296 -12.39 4.62 -5.63
C PRO A 296 -11.30 5.53 -6.20
N ALA A 297 -10.37 5.97 -5.38
CA ALA A 297 -9.17 6.63 -5.87
C ALA A 297 -8.39 5.68 -6.81
N PRO A 298 -7.69 6.20 -7.82
CA PRO A 298 -6.82 5.37 -8.66
C PRO A 298 -5.77 4.61 -7.83
N GLY A 299 -5.62 3.33 -8.11
CA GLY A 299 -4.58 2.48 -7.53
C GLY A 299 -3.26 2.72 -8.24
N ILE A 300 -2.27 3.24 -7.52
CA ILE A 300 -0.94 3.58 -8.04
C ILE A 300 0.07 2.52 -7.61
N ARG A 301 0.82 1.98 -8.57
CA ARG A 301 1.77 0.89 -8.30
C ARG A 301 3.18 1.36 -8.00
N GLN A 302 3.71 2.26 -8.82
CA GLN A 302 5.06 2.82 -8.63
C GLN A 302 5.05 4.29 -9.05
N THR A 303 5.77 5.10 -8.28
CA THR A 303 6.04 6.52 -8.56
C THR A 303 7.51 6.80 -8.31
N ARG A 304 7.85 7.52 -7.24
CA ARG A 304 9.20 7.73 -6.76
C ARG A 304 9.56 6.77 -5.64
N TRP A 305 10.83 6.46 -5.56
CA TRP A 305 11.43 5.74 -4.44
C TRP A 305 12.80 6.33 -4.11
N ILE A 306 13.33 6.02 -2.94
CA ILE A 306 14.60 6.59 -2.48
C ILE A 306 15.77 6.11 -3.33
N ALA A 307 16.86 6.90 -3.40
CA ALA A 307 18.17 6.43 -3.82
C ALA A 307 18.88 5.87 -2.58
N GLY A 308 18.64 4.60 -2.27
CA GLY A 308 19.07 3.94 -1.05
C GLY A 308 20.53 3.47 -1.08
N CYS A 309 20.97 2.91 0.04
CA CYS A 309 22.31 2.33 0.15
C CYS A 309 22.48 1.05 -0.68
N TYR A 310 21.38 0.41 -1.07
CA TYR A 310 21.35 -0.76 -1.94
C TYR A 310 20.08 -0.74 -2.79
N SER A 311 20.21 -1.03 -4.09
CA SER A 311 19.07 -1.17 -4.99
C SER A 311 18.74 -2.66 -5.14
N LEU A 312 17.64 -3.11 -4.56
CA LEU A 312 17.15 -4.49 -4.72
C LEU A 312 16.86 -4.76 -6.20
N SER A 313 17.54 -5.72 -6.78
CA SER A 313 17.47 -5.99 -8.21
C SER A 313 16.46 -7.11 -8.55
N ALA A 314 16.03 -7.14 -9.81
CA ALA A 314 15.27 -8.26 -10.35
C ALA A 314 16.02 -9.60 -10.22
N GLU A 315 17.35 -9.58 -10.33
CA GLU A 315 18.17 -10.78 -10.17
C GLU A 315 18.17 -11.29 -8.72
N ASP A 316 18.20 -10.39 -7.74
CA ASP A 316 18.05 -10.77 -6.33
C ASP A 316 16.71 -11.46 -6.07
N VAL A 317 15.64 -10.97 -6.70
CA VAL A 317 14.32 -11.58 -6.63
C VAL A 317 14.32 -12.96 -7.28
N ARG A 318 14.85 -13.09 -8.51
CA ARG A 318 14.87 -14.36 -9.27
C ARG A 318 15.72 -15.43 -8.62
N SER A 319 16.87 -15.03 -8.08
CA SER A 319 17.79 -15.99 -7.44
C SER A 319 17.37 -16.39 -6.02
N GLY A 320 16.35 -15.74 -5.44
CA GLY A 320 15.98 -15.98 -4.05
C GLY A 320 17.04 -15.52 -3.06
N THR A 321 17.66 -14.37 -3.32
CA THR A 321 18.74 -13.85 -2.47
C THR A 321 18.25 -13.65 -1.03
N VAL A 322 18.98 -14.23 -0.08
CA VAL A 322 18.82 -14.00 1.35
C VAL A 322 19.96 -13.12 1.85
N PHE A 323 19.63 -11.89 2.23
CA PHE A 323 20.60 -10.91 2.69
C PHE A 323 20.93 -11.06 4.17
N ASP A 324 22.17 -10.74 4.57
CA ASP A 324 22.57 -10.74 5.98
C ASP A 324 21.79 -9.70 6.80
N ASP A 325 21.38 -8.60 6.17
CA ASP A 325 20.56 -7.53 6.74
C ASP A 325 19.07 -7.62 6.31
N ALA A 326 18.57 -8.84 6.05
CA ALA A 326 17.18 -9.07 5.69
C ALA A 326 16.20 -8.56 6.75
N VAL A 327 15.10 -7.93 6.30
CA VAL A 327 14.03 -7.41 7.17
C VAL A 327 12.64 -7.91 6.80
N ALA A 328 12.48 -8.46 5.61
CA ALA A 328 11.22 -9.04 5.15
C ALA A 328 11.47 -10.21 4.22
N ARG A 329 10.57 -11.19 4.24
CA ARG A 329 10.49 -12.27 3.24
C ARG A 329 9.41 -11.96 2.22
N CYS A 330 9.62 -12.42 1.00
CA CYS A 330 8.64 -12.35 -0.07
C CYS A 330 8.71 -13.60 -0.97
N SER A 331 7.56 -14.04 -1.46
CA SER A 331 7.40 -15.10 -2.46
C SER A 331 6.55 -14.63 -3.64
N TRP A 332 6.16 -13.35 -3.66
CA TRP A 332 5.29 -12.85 -4.71
C TRP A 332 6.05 -12.80 -6.03
N PRO A 333 5.45 -13.24 -7.14
CA PRO A 333 6.08 -13.20 -8.45
C PRO A 333 6.43 -11.77 -8.88
N ILE A 334 7.20 -11.64 -9.95
CA ILE A 334 7.40 -10.35 -10.61
C ILE A 334 6.12 -10.03 -11.36
N GLU A 335 5.37 -9.05 -10.86
CA GLU A 335 4.12 -8.57 -11.43
C GLU A 335 4.31 -7.13 -11.91
N LEU A 336 4.83 -6.99 -13.13
CA LEU A 336 5.22 -5.70 -13.70
C LEU A 336 4.14 -5.19 -14.67
N HIS A 337 3.59 -4.01 -14.38
CA HIS A 337 2.57 -3.34 -15.20
C HIS A 337 3.18 -2.26 -16.08
N ASN A 338 4.13 -2.62 -16.93
CA ASN A 338 4.83 -1.71 -17.85
C ASN A 338 4.24 -1.66 -19.26
N ALA A 339 3.26 -2.50 -19.57
CA ALA A 339 2.53 -2.50 -20.82
C ALA A 339 1.08 -2.06 -20.60
N ALA A 340 0.55 -1.25 -21.53
CA ALA A 340 -0.83 -0.76 -21.45
C ALA A 340 -1.85 -1.90 -21.49
N GLU A 341 -1.57 -2.95 -22.24
CA GLU A 341 -2.46 -4.08 -22.51
C GLU A 341 -2.56 -5.08 -21.36
N GLY A 342 -1.60 -5.14 -20.43
CA GLY A 342 -1.61 -6.10 -19.34
C GLY A 342 -0.33 -6.11 -18.51
N ALA A 343 -0.28 -7.01 -17.53
CA ALA A 343 0.87 -7.22 -16.68
C ALA A 343 1.83 -8.25 -17.28
N HIS A 344 3.13 -7.97 -17.20
CA HIS A 344 4.14 -9.02 -17.32
C HIS A 344 4.18 -9.80 -16.01
N TRP A 345 3.86 -11.08 -16.08
CA TRP A 345 3.83 -11.97 -14.93
C TRP A 345 4.91 -13.04 -15.07
N GLU A 346 5.91 -12.99 -14.18
CA GLU A 346 7.00 -13.97 -14.13
C GLU A 346 6.87 -14.79 -12.86
N GLU A 347 6.50 -16.07 -13.02
CA GLU A 347 6.40 -17.02 -11.92
C GLU A 347 7.80 -17.32 -11.35
N LEU A 348 7.86 -17.41 -10.04
CA LEU A 348 9.03 -17.91 -9.33
C LEU A 348 8.85 -19.39 -9.00
N GLY A 349 9.96 -20.13 -8.87
CA GLY A 349 9.93 -21.56 -8.59
C GLY A 349 9.18 -21.92 -7.30
N ASP A 350 8.78 -23.16 -7.15
CA ASP A 350 8.10 -23.66 -5.94
C ASP A 350 8.94 -23.44 -4.68
N ASN A 351 8.27 -23.02 -3.60
CA ASN A 351 8.89 -22.68 -2.31
C ASN A 351 9.94 -21.57 -2.41
N HIS A 352 9.84 -20.73 -3.43
CA HIS A 352 10.74 -19.59 -3.60
C HIS A 352 10.55 -18.56 -2.49
N ILE A 353 11.65 -18.14 -1.90
CA ILE A 353 11.71 -17.03 -0.94
C ILE A 353 12.89 -16.14 -1.34
N HIS A 354 12.65 -14.86 -1.43
CA HIS A 354 13.66 -13.82 -1.48
C HIS A 354 13.42 -12.83 -0.34
N THR A 355 14.42 -12.03 -0.02
CA THR A 355 14.33 -11.11 1.12
C THR A 355 14.56 -9.66 0.71
N VAL A 356 14.07 -8.73 1.51
CA VAL A 356 14.33 -7.29 1.39
C VAL A 356 15.42 -6.92 2.38
N PRO A 357 16.55 -6.33 1.94
CA PRO A 357 17.60 -5.90 2.85
C PRO A 357 17.29 -4.54 3.49
N LEU A 358 17.71 -4.32 4.73
CA LEU A 358 17.59 -3.03 5.41
C LEU A 358 18.22 -1.88 4.60
N ARG A 359 19.35 -2.14 3.95
CA ARG A 359 20.06 -1.15 3.12
C ARG A 359 19.23 -0.55 1.98
N SER A 360 18.21 -1.27 1.49
CA SER A 360 17.26 -0.75 0.50
C SER A 360 16.27 0.25 1.10
N MET A 361 16.13 0.26 2.42
CA MET A 361 15.24 1.15 3.17
C MET A 361 15.96 2.40 3.69
N LEU A 362 17.27 2.47 3.60
CA LEU A 362 18.12 3.54 4.16
C LEU A 362 18.65 4.44 3.06
N HIS A 363 18.42 5.76 3.21
CA HIS A 363 19.06 6.75 2.33
C HIS A 363 20.44 7.10 2.85
N PRO A 364 21.52 7.10 2.02
CA PRO A 364 22.91 7.27 2.50
C PRO A 364 23.16 8.60 3.20
N ASP A 365 22.37 9.64 2.94
CA ASP A 365 22.59 10.99 3.45
C ASP A 365 21.69 11.37 4.64
N THR A 366 20.96 10.41 5.25
CA THR A 366 20.17 10.67 6.45
C THR A 366 20.39 9.62 7.53
N ASP A 367 20.45 10.06 8.79
CA ASP A 367 20.70 9.21 9.96
C ASP A 367 19.44 8.82 10.73
N ASN A 368 18.30 9.46 10.46
CA ASN A 368 17.04 9.28 11.21
C ASN A 368 15.80 9.07 10.32
N LEU A 369 16.00 8.60 9.10
CA LEU A 369 14.93 8.28 8.18
C LEU A 369 15.03 6.83 7.71
N VAL A 370 13.90 6.12 7.70
CA VAL A 370 13.76 4.79 7.10
C VAL A 370 12.58 4.83 6.13
N ALA A 371 12.82 4.44 4.88
CA ALA A 371 11.75 4.27 3.89
C ALA A 371 11.13 2.87 4.01
N ALA A 372 9.81 2.75 3.79
CA ALA A 372 9.13 1.47 3.85
C ALA A 372 8.07 1.33 2.76
N GLY A 373 7.80 0.09 2.36
CA GLY A 373 6.84 -0.20 1.31
C GLY A 373 7.35 0.19 -0.08
N ARG A 374 6.54 0.87 -0.88
CA ARG A 374 6.90 1.29 -2.26
C ARG A 374 8.03 2.33 -2.33
N CYS A 375 8.39 2.90 -1.19
CA CYS A 375 9.44 3.94 -1.12
C CYS A 375 10.87 3.40 -1.09
N ILE A 376 11.08 2.09 -0.93
CA ILE A 376 12.42 1.49 -0.83
C ILE A 376 13.17 1.53 -2.17
N ASP A 377 14.49 1.47 -2.12
CA ASP A 377 15.31 1.38 -3.32
C ASP A 377 15.29 -0.02 -3.92
N ALA A 378 14.76 -0.10 -5.12
CA ALA A 378 14.83 -1.30 -5.95
C ALA A 378 14.85 -0.89 -7.43
N ASP A 379 15.26 -1.78 -8.33
CA ASP A 379 14.94 -1.58 -9.72
C ASP A 379 13.42 -1.76 -9.97
N THR A 380 12.92 -1.24 -11.08
CA THR A 380 11.47 -1.26 -11.39
C THR A 380 10.87 -2.67 -11.36
N VAL A 381 11.65 -3.66 -11.79
CA VAL A 381 11.23 -5.07 -11.87
C VAL A 381 11.24 -5.71 -10.49
N GLY A 382 12.32 -5.57 -9.73
CA GLY A 382 12.43 -6.08 -8.36
C GLY A 382 11.36 -5.45 -7.44
N LEU A 383 11.13 -4.14 -7.56
CA LEU A 383 10.08 -3.45 -6.80
C LEU A 383 8.69 -4.03 -7.09
N SER A 384 8.43 -4.50 -8.30
CA SER A 384 7.12 -5.05 -8.68
C SER A 384 6.74 -6.31 -7.88
N SER A 385 7.70 -7.05 -7.36
CA SER A 385 7.49 -8.18 -6.46
C SER A 385 7.29 -7.74 -5.00
N VAL A 386 8.17 -6.89 -4.48
CA VAL A 386 8.21 -6.59 -3.03
C VAL A 386 7.30 -5.43 -2.59
N ARG A 387 6.64 -4.73 -3.53
CA ARG A 387 5.70 -3.63 -3.23
C ARG A 387 4.32 -4.09 -2.78
N VAL A 388 4.02 -5.38 -2.83
CA VAL A 388 2.74 -5.93 -2.36
C VAL A 388 2.60 -5.84 -0.85
N MET A 389 1.37 -5.94 -0.33
CA MET A 389 1.09 -5.56 1.06
C MET A 389 1.83 -6.40 2.11
N GLY A 390 2.07 -7.70 1.85
CA GLY A 390 2.78 -8.57 2.79
C GLY A 390 4.17 -8.03 3.16
N PRO A 391 5.13 -7.99 2.25
CA PRO A 391 6.46 -7.46 2.55
C PRO A 391 6.43 -5.98 2.98
N CYS A 392 5.46 -5.17 2.50
CA CYS A 392 5.30 -3.80 2.96
C CYS A 392 4.99 -3.73 4.47
N ILE A 393 4.14 -4.61 4.99
CA ILE A 393 3.85 -4.70 6.43
C ILE A 393 5.11 -5.07 7.22
N ALA A 394 5.86 -6.07 6.77
CA ALA A 394 7.11 -6.48 7.42
C ALA A 394 8.16 -5.35 7.41
N MET A 395 8.31 -4.64 6.28
CA MET A 395 9.18 -3.46 6.19
C MET A 395 8.77 -2.34 7.16
N GLY A 396 7.47 -2.12 7.35
CA GLY A 396 6.95 -1.14 8.30
C GLY A 396 7.37 -1.47 9.74
N ALA A 397 7.19 -2.73 10.15
CA ALA A 397 7.66 -3.20 11.45
C ALA A 397 9.16 -3.01 11.63
N ALA A 398 9.96 -3.43 10.63
CA ALA A 398 11.41 -3.27 10.66
C ALA A 398 11.84 -1.80 10.76
N ALA A 399 11.15 -0.87 10.09
CA ALA A 399 11.43 0.56 10.15
C ALA A 399 11.27 1.11 11.58
N ALA A 400 10.19 0.72 12.27
CA ALA A 400 9.93 1.11 13.66
C ALA A 400 11.03 0.60 14.61
N HIS A 401 11.39 -0.67 14.49
CA HIS A 401 12.45 -1.28 15.29
C HIS A 401 13.82 -0.67 15.01
N ALA A 402 14.16 -0.42 13.72
CA ALA A 402 15.42 0.22 13.33
C ALA A 402 15.57 1.63 13.94
N LEU A 403 14.51 2.46 13.86
CA LEU A 403 14.50 3.79 14.46
C LEU A 403 14.55 3.72 16.00
N SER A 404 13.85 2.77 16.61
CA SER A 404 13.88 2.57 18.05
C SER A 404 15.27 2.19 18.55
N LEU A 405 15.99 1.32 17.82
CA LEU A 405 17.37 0.93 18.13
C LEU A 405 18.37 2.08 17.89
N ALA A 406 18.16 2.88 16.85
CA ALA A 406 18.99 4.04 16.56
C ALA A 406 18.86 5.15 17.62
N GLY A 407 17.64 5.36 18.15
CA GLY A 407 17.36 6.47 19.06
C GLY A 407 17.81 7.81 18.48
N SER A 408 18.63 8.55 19.22
CA SER A 408 19.25 9.79 18.75
C SER A 408 20.49 9.58 17.84
N GLY A 409 20.94 8.32 17.66
CA GLY A 409 22.05 7.94 16.80
C GLY A 409 21.67 7.81 15.33
N SER A 410 22.40 6.95 14.60
CA SER A 410 22.22 6.72 13.17
C SER A 410 21.60 5.34 12.89
N VAL A 411 20.60 5.28 12.00
CA VAL A 411 20.02 4.03 11.49
C VAL A 411 21.03 3.16 10.74
N HIS A 412 22.17 3.75 10.31
CA HIS A 412 23.27 3.04 9.65
C HIS A 412 24.19 2.30 10.63
N GLN A 413 24.06 2.55 11.93
CA GLN A 413 24.96 2.03 12.98
C GLN A 413 24.25 1.18 14.03
N ILE A 414 23.03 0.73 13.74
CA ILE A 414 22.28 -0.11 14.65
C ILE A 414 22.86 -1.53 14.71
N ASP A 415 22.60 -2.21 15.82
CA ASP A 415 22.91 -3.64 15.95
C ASP A 415 21.93 -4.46 15.11
N LEU A 416 22.42 -5.00 14.00
CA LEU A 416 21.62 -5.83 13.08
C LEU A 416 21.11 -7.12 13.74
N ASN A 417 21.86 -7.70 14.70
CA ASN A 417 21.39 -8.89 15.40
C ASN A 417 20.22 -8.56 16.32
N ALA A 418 20.28 -7.40 17.00
CA ALA A 418 19.15 -6.93 17.80
C ALA A 418 17.94 -6.66 16.93
N LEU A 419 18.10 -6.04 15.75
CA LEU A 419 17.00 -5.83 14.81
C LEU A 419 16.41 -7.17 14.35
N LYS A 420 17.23 -8.10 13.86
CA LYS A 420 16.77 -9.42 13.39
C LYS A 420 16.05 -10.21 14.48
N SER A 421 16.55 -10.14 15.72
CA SER A 421 15.87 -10.76 16.86
C SER A 421 14.49 -10.15 17.12
N ALA A 422 14.38 -8.82 17.01
CA ALA A 422 13.12 -8.11 17.26
C ALA A 422 12.04 -8.40 16.18
N ILE A 423 12.45 -8.68 14.95
CA ILE A 423 11.56 -8.98 13.81
C ILE A 423 11.63 -10.46 13.38
N SER A 424 12.09 -11.36 14.26
CA SER A 424 12.37 -12.76 13.92
C SER A 424 11.16 -13.51 13.34
N ASP A 425 9.94 -13.17 13.76
CA ASP A 425 8.73 -13.76 13.17
C ASP A 425 8.65 -13.51 11.66
N ASN A 426 8.99 -12.32 11.19
CA ASN A 426 8.99 -12.00 9.75
C ASN A 426 10.17 -12.64 8.99
N LEU A 427 11.17 -13.18 9.67
CA LEU A 427 12.34 -13.80 9.06
C LEU A 427 12.33 -15.34 9.15
N GLU A 428 11.80 -15.91 10.22
CA GLU A 428 12.03 -17.32 10.56
C GLU A 428 10.74 -18.11 10.83
N ARG A 429 9.69 -17.47 11.38
CA ARG A 429 8.44 -18.14 11.73
C ARG A 429 7.78 -18.74 10.49
N VAL A 430 7.27 -19.99 10.63
CA VAL A 430 6.61 -20.74 9.56
C VAL A 430 5.32 -21.33 10.10
N ASP A 431 4.19 -20.70 9.78
CA ASP A 431 2.87 -21.25 10.06
C ASP A 431 2.28 -21.79 8.75
N ALA A 432 1.94 -23.07 8.72
CA ALA A 432 1.33 -23.68 7.55
C ALA A 432 0.03 -22.97 7.17
N PHE A 433 -0.26 -22.89 5.88
CA PHE A 433 -1.53 -22.35 5.40
C PHE A 433 -2.70 -23.20 5.92
N PRO A 434 -3.74 -22.60 6.54
CA PRO A 434 -4.81 -23.37 7.19
C PRO A 434 -5.79 -24.04 6.19
N GLY A 435 -5.66 -23.79 4.89
CA GLY A 435 -6.59 -24.26 3.86
C GLY A 435 -7.59 -23.18 3.41
N PHE A 436 -8.36 -23.48 2.36
CA PHE A 436 -9.40 -22.61 1.79
C PHE A 436 -10.75 -22.80 2.46
#